data_7f6c8f5fac552965dc678923031ecac3
#
_entry.id   7f6c8f5fac552965dc678923031ecac3
#
_cell.length_a   1.000
_cell.length_b   1.000
_cell.length_c   1.000
_cell.angle_alpha   90.00
_cell.angle_beta   90.00
_cell.angle_gamma   90.00
#
_symmetry.space_group_name_H-M   'P 1'
#
loop_
_entity.id
_entity.type
_entity.pdbx_description
1 polymer ?
#
loop_
_entity_poly.entity_id
_entity_poly.type
_entity_poly.pdbx_seq_one_letter_code
_entity_poly.pdbx_strand_id
1 'polypeptide(L)'
;AVYRVTHRVKQALKQFLLPCSMFEDMGFRYLGPVDGHNLPFLTRLLRYAREIDEPVLLHIKTVKGKGFLPAEENPDAFHGVAPFDPLTGKLTREPGENFSAVFGRTLTRLADRDRRVCAITAAMTGGTGLEKFAGKFPDRFFDVGIAEGCAASMAAGMAKQGAIPVFAVYSTFLQRSYDMLIHDMAIDNLHVVLGVDRAGLVGDDGETHHGLFDAAFL
;
A
#
# COMPACT_ATOMS: atom_id res chain seq x y z
N ALA A 1 -12.67 -42.62 -15.66
CA ALA A 1 -11.20 -42.60 -15.41
C ALA A 1 -10.50 -41.65 -16.40
N VAL A 2 -10.70 -41.76 -17.71
CA VAL A 2 -10.04 -40.96 -18.77
C VAL A 2 -10.28 -39.44 -18.57
N TYR A 3 -11.50 -39.00 -18.30
CA TYR A 3 -11.86 -37.59 -18.09
C TYR A 3 -11.12 -36.97 -16.91
N ARG A 4 -10.92 -37.71 -15.79
CA ARG A 4 -10.17 -37.22 -14.61
C ARG A 4 -8.69 -37.08 -14.91
N VAL A 5 -8.11 -37.93 -15.72
CA VAL A 5 -6.69 -37.88 -16.11
C VAL A 5 -6.45 -36.71 -17.07
N THR A 6 -7.28 -36.57 -18.09
CA THR A 6 -7.18 -35.46 -19.06
C THR A 6 -7.38 -34.10 -18.36
N HIS A 7 -8.31 -34.01 -17.40
CA HIS A 7 -8.54 -32.80 -16.62
C HIS A 7 -7.33 -32.45 -15.75
N ARG A 8 -6.69 -33.43 -15.09
CA ARG A 8 -5.47 -33.23 -14.29
C ARG A 8 -4.28 -32.81 -15.15
N VAL A 9 -4.10 -33.43 -16.32
CA VAL A 9 -3.01 -33.03 -17.24
C VAL A 9 -3.23 -31.62 -17.77
N LYS A 10 -4.48 -31.25 -18.12
CA LYS A 10 -4.84 -29.89 -18.55
C LYS A 10 -4.64 -28.87 -17.42
N GLN A 11 -4.98 -29.21 -16.19
CA GLN A 11 -4.71 -28.36 -15.02
C GLN A 11 -3.21 -28.19 -14.76
N ALA A 12 -2.44 -29.27 -14.78
CA ALA A 12 -0.99 -29.20 -14.61
C ALA A 12 -0.29 -28.36 -15.70
N LEU A 13 -0.74 -28.47 -16.96
CA LEU A 13 -0.24 -27.64 -18.05
C LEU A 13 -0.65 -26.16 -17.88
N LYS A 14 -1.87 -25.90 -17.43
CA LYS A 14 -2.36 -24.55 -17.11
C LYS A 14 -1.60 -23.94 -15.94
N GLN A 15 -1.33 -24.71 -14.89
CA GLN A 15 -0.56 -24.29 -13.71
C GLN A 15 0.89 -23.93 -14.08
N PHE A 16 1.49 -24.65 -15.01
CA PHE A 16 2.85 -24.36 -15.49
C PHE A 16 2.92 -23.07 -16.34
N LEU A 17 1.84 -22.72 -17.03
CA LEU A 17 1.78 -21.59 -17.97
C LEU A 17 1.18 -20.32 -17.39
N LEU A 18 0.43 -20.40 -16.29
CA LEU A 18 -0.30 -19.26 -15.72
C LEU A 18 -0.01 -19.11 -14.21
N PRO A 19 0.34 -17.89 -13.74
CA PRO A 19 0.66 -17.64 -12.32
C PRO A 19 -0.55 -17.60 -11.38
N CYS A 20 -1.66 -18.24 -11.74
CA CYS A 20 -2.93 -18.18 -10.99
C CYS A 20 -3.22 -19.45 -10.17
N SER A 21 -2.29 -20.41 -10.12
CA SER A 21 -2.46 -21.69 -9.43
C SER A 21 -2.78 -21.54 -7.93
N MET A 22 -2.19 -20.54 -7.27
CA MET A 22 -2.39 -20.32 -5.83
C MET A 22 -3.88 -20.18 -5.44
N PHE A 23 -4.66 -19.43 -6.20
CA PHE A 23 -6.09 -19.26 -5.90
C PHE A 23 -6.90 -20.52 -6.21
N GLU A 24 -6.54 -21.25 -7.27
CA GLU A 24 -7.17 -22.54 -7.61
C GLU A 24 -6.82 -23.61 -6.56
N ASP A 25 -5.59 -23.60 -6.01
CA ASP A 25 -5.17 -24.48 -4.92
C ASP A 25 -5.88 -24.18 -3.61
N MET A 26 -6.29 -22.93 -3.39
CA MET A 26 -7.15 -22.50 -2.28
C MET A 26 -8.63 -22.85 -2.48
N GLY A 27 -9.00 -23.47 -3.59
CA GLY A 27 -10.37 -23.88 -3.89
C GLY A 27 -11.24 -22.85 -4.60
N PHE A 28 -10.66 -21.79 -5.13
CA PHE A 28 -11.39 -20.81 -5.93
C PHE A 28 -11.48 -21.22 -7.40
N ARG A 29 -12.63 -20.97 -8.02
CA ARG A 29 -12.74 -20.94 -9.48
C ARG A 29 -12.14 -19.62 -9.98
N TYR A 30 -10.96 -19.68 -10.58
CA TYR A 30 -10.31 -18.49 -11.11
C TYR A 30 -10.81 -18.13 -12.51
N LEU A 31 -11.26 -16.88 -12.66
CA LEU A 31 -11.68 -16.27 -13.92
C LEU A 31 -10.82 -15.04 -14.20
N GLY A 32 -10.05 -15.07 -15.27
CA GLY A 32 -9.21 -13.92 -15.64
C GLY A 32 -7.78 -14.29 -16.04
N PRO A 33 -6.87 -13.29 -16.13
CA PRO A 33 -7.16 -11.85 -16.01
C PRO A 33 -8.00 -11.32 -17.18
N VAL A 34 -8.91 -10.38 -16.90
CA VAL A 34 -9.77 -9.75 -17.90
C VAL A 34 -9.65 -8.24 -17.88
N ASP A 35 -9.85 -7.60 -19.04
CA ASP A 35 -9.87 -6.14 -19.14
C ASP A 35 -11.14 -5.59 -18.49
N GLY A 36 -10.97 -4.85 -17.38
CA GLY A 36 -12.05 -4.21 -16.64
C GLY A 36 -12.69 -3.02 -17.35
N HIS A 37 -12.07 -2.50 -18.40
CA HIS A 37 -12.63 -1.42 -19.21
C HIS A 37 -13.53 -1.95 -20.35
N ASN A 38 -13.49 -3.26 -20.64
CA ASN A 38 -14.42 -3.90 -21.56
C ASN A 38 -15.72 -4.28 -20.83
N LEU A 39 -16.57 -3.28 -20.56
CA LEU A 39 -17.82 -3.46 -19.81
C LEU A 39 -18.77 -4.53 -20.41
N PRO A 40 -18.96 -4.64 -21.74
CA PRO A 40 -19.80 -5.70 -22.30
C PRO A 40 -19.28 -7.10 -21.99
N PHE A 41 -17.97 -7.32 -22.05
CA PHE A 41 -17.38 -8.61 -21.70
C PHE A 41 -17.44 -8.88 -20.20
N LEU A 42 -17.07 -7.88 -19.38
CA LEU A 42 -17.11 -7.98 -17.92
C LEU A 42 -18.52 -8.30 -17.41
N THR A 43 -19.55 -7.67 -17.97
CA THR A 43 -20.94 -7.93 -17.59
C THR A 43 -21.36 -9.38 -17.90
N ARG A 44 -20.95 -9.93 -19.05
CA ARG A 44 -21.22 -11.33 -19.38
C ARG A 44 -20.51 -12.28 -18.41
N LEU A 45 -19.25 -11.96 -18.08
CA LEU A 45 -18.47 -12.78 -17.18
C LEU A 45 -18.99 -12.76 -15.74
N LEU A 46 -19.48 -11.61 -15.27
CA LEU A 46 -20.14 -11.50 -13.97
C LEU A 46 -21.44 -12.33 -13.91
N ARG A 47 -22.23 -12.35 -15.00
CA ARG A 47 -23.41 -13.21 -15.08
C ARG A 47 -23.05 -14.69 -15.03
N TYR A 48 -22.02 -15.09 -15.76
CA TYR A 48 -21.48 -16.45 -15.73
C TYR A 48 -20.96 -16.82 -14.34
N ALA A 49 -20.19 -15.93 -13.69
CA ALA A 49 -19.67 -16.16 -12.35
C ALA A 49 -20.80 -16.41 -11.33
N ARG A 50 -21.92 -15.70 -11.46
CA ARG A 50 -23.08 -15.86 -10.57
C ARG A 50 -23.75 -17.25 -10.68
N GLU A 51 -23.58 -17.95 -11.80
CA GLU A 51 -24.15 -19.27 -12.04
C GLU A 51 -23.26 -20.42 -11.55
N ILE A 52 -22.04 -20.10 -11.11
CA ILE A 52 -21.09 -21.07 -10.57
C ILE A 52 -21.39 -21.29 -9.09
N ASP A 53 -21.64 -22.53 -8.72
CA ASP A 53 -21.89 -22.96 -7.33
C ASP A 53 -20.56 -23.33 -6.61
N GLU A 54 -19.57 -22.45 -6.73
CA GLU A 54 -18.24 -22.56 -6.09
C GLU A 54 -17.76 -21.14 -5.76
N PRO A 55 -16.82 -20.97 -4.82
CA PRO A 55 -16.15 -19.70 -4.62
C PRO A 55 -15.45 -19.24 -5.90
N VAL A 56 -15.74 -18.02 -6.37
CA VAL A 56 -15.18 -17.47 -7.62
C VAL A 56 -14.24 -16.31 -7.30
N LEU A 57 -13.05 -16.34 -7.87
CA LEU A 57 -12.13 -15.20 -7.92
C LEU A 57 -12.10 -14.64 -9.34
N LEU A 58 -12.68 -13.47 -9.52
CA LEU A 58 -12.65 -12.76 -10.81
C LEU A 58 -11.51 -11.74 -10.81
N HIS A 59 -10.44 -12.02 -11.56
CA HIS A 59 -9.29 -11.13 -11.69
C HIS A 59 -9.53 -10.12 -12.81
N ILE A 60 -9.73 -8.86 -12.42
CA ILE A 60 -9.97 -7.75 -13.33
C ILE A 60 -8.72 -6.86 -13.37
N LYS A 61 -8.22 -6.57 -14.56
CA LYS A 61 -7.15 -5.59 -14.79
C LYS A 61 -7.73 -4.28 -15.26
N THR A 62 -7.36 -3.20 -14.59
CA THR A 62 -7.74 -1.83 -14.96
C THR A 62 -6.51 -0.95 -15.07
N VAL A 63 -6.65 0.15 -15.77
CA VAL A 63 -5.69 1.27 -15.76
C VAL A 63 -6.27 2.34 -14.85
N LYS A 64 -5.56 2.66 -13.76
CA LYS A 64 -5.98 3.72 -12.84
C LYS A 64 -6.02 5.06 -13.56
N GLY A 65 -7.11 5.81 -13.40
CA GLY A 65 -7.31 7.09 -14.10
C GLY A 65 -7.77 6.97 -15.57
N LYS A 66 -8.11 5.77 -16.05
CA LYS A 66 -8.50 5.51 -17.44
C LYS A 66 -9.55 6.49 -17.97
N GLY A 67 -9.22 7.14 -19.09
CA GLY A 67 -10.06 8.16 -19.74
C GLY A 67 -9.67 9.59 -19.38
N PHE A 68 -8.71 9.78 -18.46
CA PHE A 68 -8.15 11.09 -18.12
C PHE A 68 -6.62 11.03 -18.15
N LEU A 69 -6.03 11.50 -19.25
CA LEU A 69 -4.60 11.34 -19.53
C LEU A 69 -3.68 11.77 -18.37
N PRO A 70 -3.89 12.94 -17.70
CA PRO A 70 -3.05 13.33 -16.58
C PRO A 70 -3.05 12.31 -15.41
N ALA A 71 -4.17 11.63 -15.18
CA ALA A 71 -4.27 10.59 -14.14
C ALA A 71 -3.71 9.24 -14.60
N GLU A 72 -3.76 8.94 -15.91
CA GLU A 72 -3.10 7.74 -16.46
C GLU A 72 -1.57 7.85 -16.38
N GLU A 73 -1.03 9.06 -16.62
CA GLU A 73 0.42 9.34 -16.58
C GLU A 73 0.96 9.46 -15.14
N ASN A 74 0.14 9.96 -14.20
CA ASN A 74 0.52 10.11 -12.80
C ASN A 74 -0.61 9.69 -11.85
N PRO A 75 -0.90 8.39 -11.74
CA PRO A 75 -2.04 7.89 -10.98
C PRO A 75 -1.96 8.18 -9.48
N ASP A 76 -0.76 8.37 -8.93
CA ASP A 76 -0.59 8.63 -7.50
C ASP A 76 -0.99 10.07 -7.14
N ALA A 77 -0.70 11.05 -8.01
CA ALA A 77 -1.12 12.42 -7.82
C ALA A 77 -2.66 12.59 -7.83
N PHE A 78 -3.37 11.67 -8.50
CA PHE A 78 -4.83 11.69 -8.61
C PHE A 78 -5.53 10.65 -7.69
N HIS A 79 -4.80 10.04 -6.76
CA HIS A 79 -5.39 9.08 -5.83
C HIS A 79 -6.30 9.74 -4.77
N GLY A 80 -5.89 10.87 -4.24
CA GLY A 80 -6.66 11.69 -3.29
C GLY A 80 -6.43 13.16 -3.63
N VAL A 81 -6.87 13.58 -4.82
CA VAL A 81 -6.52 14.88 -5.37
C VAL A 81 -7.42 15.99 -4.82
N ALA A 82 -6.80 17.12 -4.45
CA ALA A 82 -7.51 18.36 -4.16
C ALA A 82 -8.18 18.92 -5.44
N PRO A 83 -9.10 19.90 -5.35
CA PRO A 83 -9.74 20.50 -6.51
C PRO A 83 -8.73 20.93 -7.58
N PHE A 84 -8.94 20.49 -8.82
CA PHE A 84 -8.07 20.75 -9.95
C PHE A 84 -8.86 21.17 -11.20
N ASP A 85 -8.18 21.78 -12.16
CA ASP A 85 -8.75 22.13 -13.46
C ASP A 85 -8.82 20.85 -14.34
N PRO A 86 -10.02 20.39 -14.74
CA PRO A 86 -10.19 19.18 -15.53
C PRO A 86 -9.53 19.22 -16.92
N LEU A 87 -9.27 20.41 -17.47
CA LEU A 87 -8.64 20.56 -18.79
C LEU A 87 -7.13 20.38 -18.73
N THR A 88 -6.52 20.83 -17.64
CA THR A 88 -5.05 20.86 -17.50
C THR A 88 -4.50 19.86 -16.50
N GLY A 89 -5.35 19.30 -15.63
CA GLY A 89 -4.95 18.45 -14.51
C GLY A 89 -4.22 19.20 -13.39
N LYS A 90 -4.10 20.52 -13.46
CA LYS A 90 -3.39 21.32 -12.46
C LYS A 90 -4.29 21.63 -11.26
N LEU A 91 -3.72 21.59 -10.06
CA LEU A 91 -4.41 22.02 -8.86
C LEU A 91 -4.90 23.45 -8.97
N THR A 92 -6.11 23.73 -8.52
CA THR A 92 -6.68 25.10 -8.50
C THR A 92 -6.05 25.95 -7.40
N ARG A 93 -5.44 25.31 -6.40
CA ARG A 93 -4.71 25.96 -5.33
C ARG A 93 -3.50 25.10 -4.94
N GLU A 94 -2.33 25.73 -4.85
CA GLU A 94 -1.15 25.06 -4.33
C GLU A 94 -1.35 24.68 -2.85
N PRO A 95 -0.99 23.44 -2.48
CA PRO A 95 -1.05 23.04 -1.09
C PRO A 95 -0.12 23.91 -0.24
N GLY A 96 -0.62 24.43 0.88
CA GLY A 96 0.21 25.10 1.85
C GLY A 96 1.21 24.15 2.54
N GLU A 97 2.17 24.71 3.28
CA GLU A 97 3.05 23.91 4.10
C GLU A 97 2.24 23.19 5.19
N ASN A 98 2.45 21.87 5.32
CA ASN A 98 1.80 21.03 6.32
C ASN A 98 2.85 20.30 7.18
N PHE A 99 2.40 19.64 8.25
CA PHE A 99 3.29 18.92 9.18
C PHE A 99 4.08 17.81 8.50
N SER A 100 3.48 17.06 7.56
CA SER A 100 4.15 15.99 6.82
C SER A 100 5.32 16.54 5.97
N ALA A 101 5.13 17.69 5.32
CA ALA A 101 6.18 18.35 4.54
C ALA A 101 7.34 18.83 5.44
N VAL A 102 7.03 19.38 6.63
CA VAL A 102 8.04 19.78 7.62
C VAL A 102 8.78 18.55 8.16
N PHE A 103 8.08 17.50 8.49
CA PHE A 103 8.62 16.23 8.94
C PHE A 103 9.60 15.65 7.94
N GLY A 104 9.18 15.42 6.69
CA GLY A 104 10.00 14.82 5.65
C GLY A 104 11.26 15.64 5.32
N ARG A 105 11.12 16.99 5.27
CA ARG A 105 12.26 17.89 5.09
C ARG A 105 13.24 17.82 6.28
N THR A 106 12.74 17.75 7.49
CA THR A 106 13.56 17.66 8.69
C THR A 106 14.28 16.32 8.77
N LEU A 107 13.57 15.22 8.51
CA LEU A 107 14.16 13.89 8.49
C LEU A 107 15.26 13.77 7.42
N THR A 108 15.03 14.31 6.21
CA THR A 108 16.03 14.36 5.15
C THR A 108 17.30 15.10 5.62
N ARG A 109 17.15 16.22 6.32
CA ARG A 109 18.29 16.99 6.88
C ARG A 109 19.03 16.23 8.00
N LEU A 110 18.31 15.47 8.83
CA LEU A 110 18.94 14.62 9.86
C LEU A 110 19.73 13.47 9.21
N ALA A 111 19.19 12.86 8.19
CA ALA A 111 19.85 11.78 7.44
C ALA A 111 21.11 12.24 6.68
N ASP A 112 21.22 13.52 6.34
CA ASP A 112 22.47 14.11 5.83
C ASP A 112 23.60 14.09 6.87
N ARG A 113 23.24 14.21 8.14
CA ARG A 113 24.20 14.31 9.25
C ARG A 113 24.53 12.96 9.88
N ASP A 114 23.57 12.02 9.85
CA ASP A 114 23.74 10.69 10.41
C ASP A 114 23.30 9.60 9.42
N ARG A 115 24.25 8.79 8.99
CA ARG A 115 24.02 7.72 8.03
C ARG A 115 23.19 6.56 8.59
N ARG A 116 23.00 6.48 9.89
CA ARG A 116 22.17 5.46 10.54
C ARG A 116 20.67 5.73 10.36
N VAL A 117 20.30 7.01 10.11
CA VAL A 117 18.89 7.38 9.91
C VAL A 117 18.38 6.77 8.62
N CYS A 118 17.33 5.98 8.74
CA CYS A 118 16.58 5.41 7.63
C CYS A 118 15.07 5.65 7.81
N ALA A 119 14.33 5.64 6.71
CA ALA A 119 12.89 5.87 6.72
C ALA A 119 12.16 4.66 6.17
N ILE A 120 11.07 4.29 6.82
CA ILE A 120 10.20 3.17 6.45
C ILE A 120 8.77 3.70 6.37
N THR A 121 8.03 3.28 5.37
CA THR A 121 6.59 3.55 5.26
C THR A 121 5.85 2.35 4.66
N ALA A 122 4.54 2.38 4.68
CA ALA A 122 3.69 1.32 4.15
C ALA A 122 2.71 1.88 3.11
N ALA A 123 3.18 2.10 1.88
CA ALA A 123 2.46 2.70 0.76
C ALA A 123 1.96 4.14 1.03
N MET A 124 2.68 4.89 1.87
CA MET A 124 2.30 6.26 2.29
C MET A 124 3.40 7.29 2.04
N THR A 125 4.29 7.07 1.07
CA THR A 125 5.46 7.93 0.79
C THR A 125 5.09 9.40 0.64
N GLY A 126 4.14 9.73 -0.23
CA GLY A 126 3.67 11.11 -0.44
C GLY A 126 2.91 11.66 0.76
N GLY A 127 2.00 10.85 1.32
CA GLY A 127 1.16 11.26 2.45
C GLY A 127 1.92 11.58 3.74
N THR A 128 3.08 10.96 3.95
CA THR A 128 3.97 11.21 5.09
C THR A 128 5.11 12.19 4.77
N GLY A 129 5.15 12.75 3.54
CA GLY A 129 6.13 13.73 3.12
C GLY A 129 7.53 13.17 2.86
N LEU A 130 7.67 11.86 2.65
CA LEU A 130 8.97 11.18 2.50
C LEU A 130 9.54 11.18 1.07
N GLU A 131 8.86 11.79 0.09
CA GLU A 131 9.30 11.79 -1.33
C GLU A 131 10.72 12.31 -1.52
N LYS A 132 11.06 13.43 -0.84
CA LYS A 132 12.41 14.01 -0.89
C LYS A 132 13.47 13.10 -0.25
N PHE A 133 13.10 12.43 0.83
CA PHE A 133 13.97 11.45 1.49
C PHE A 133 14.23 10.26 0.56
N ALA A 134 13.18 9.70 -0.01
CA ALA A 134 13.25 8.56 -0.95
C ALA A 134 14.14 8.88 -2.17
N GLY A 135 13.95 10.07 -2.78
CA GLY A 135 14.76 10.49 -3.92
C GLY A 135 16.24 10.76 -3.58
N LYS A 136 16.52 11.23 -2.36
CA LYS A 136 17.88 11.56 -1.94
C LYS A 136 18.66 10.37 -1.36
N PHE A 137 17.97 9.45 -0.67
CA PHE A 137 18.56 8.33 0.06
C PHE A 137 17.85 7.00 -0.29
N PRO A 138 17.84 6.56 -1.56
CA PRO A 138 17.11 5.36 -1.98
C PRO A 138 17.55 4.10 -1.23
N ASP A 139 18.84 3.99 -0.85
CA ASP A 139 19.38 2.85 -0.10
C ASP A 139 19.01 2.84 1.39
N ARG A 140 18.35 3.89 1.88
CA ARG A 140 17.92 4.07 3.28
C ARG A 140 16.43 4.35 3.40
N PHE A 141 15.72 4.20 2.30
CA PHE A 141 14.26 4.35 2.22
C PHE A 141 13.61 3.02 1.86
N PHE A 142 12.58 2.65 2.60
CA PHE A 142 11.89 1.38 2.44
C PHE A 142 10.38 1.60 2.44
N ASP A 143 9.75 1.42 1.29
CA ASP A 143 8.30 1.31 1.18
C ASP A 143 7.92 -0.16 1.07
N VAL A 144 7.29 -0.69 2.10
CA VAL A 144 6.94 -2.12 2.18
C VAL A 144 5.59 -2.45 1.52
N GLY A 145 4.96 -1.47 0.86
CA GLY A 145 3.60 -1.62 0.40
C GLY A 145 2.60 -1.60 1.56
N ILE A 146 1.38 -2.08 1.35
CA ILE A 146 0.33 -2.11 2.39
C ILE A 146 0.61 -3.30 3.34
N ALA A 147 1.66 -3.15 4.16
CA ALA A 147 2.16 -4.18 5.08
C ALA A 147 2.75 -3.56 6.35
N GLU A 148 1.93 -2.86 7.12
CA GLU A 148 2.35 -2.09 8.31
C GLU A 148 3.05 -2.98 9.36
N GLY A 149 2.59 -4.20 9.56
CA GLY A 149 3.25 -5.16 10.46
C GLY A 149 4.67 -5.51 10.00
N CYS A 150 4.87 -5.69 8.69
CA CYS A 150 6.21 -5.90 8.11
C CYS A 150 7.11 -4.68 8.34
N ALA A 151 6.58 -3.46 8.18
CA ALA A 151 7.31 -2.22 8.44
C ALA A 151 7.78 -2.15 9.90
N ALA A 152 6.91 -2.50 10.84
CA ALA A 152 7.22 -2.50 12.26
C ALA A 152 8.33 -3.51 12.62
N SER A 153 8.19 -4.76 12.19
CA SER A 153 9.21 -5.79 12.43
C SER A 153 10.55 -5.46 11.74
N MET A 154 10.50 -4.89 10.53
CA MET A 154 11.69 -4.41 9.82
C MET A 154 12.39 -3.30 10.62
N ALA A 155 11.64 -2.31 11.12
CA ALA A 155 12.19 -1.23 11.95
C ALA A 155 12.88 -1.79 13.21
N ALA A 156 12.25 -2.74 13.88
CA ALA A 156 12.83 -3.41 15.03
C ALA A 156 14.17 -4.10 14.71
N GLY A 157 14.19 -4.89 13.63
CA GLY A 157 15.41 -5.56 13.15
C GLY A 157 16.54 -4.58 12.80
N MET A 158 16.22 -3.45 12.15
CA MET A 158 17.19 -2.40 11.83
C MET A 158 17.73 -1.73 13.10
N ALA A 159 16.87 -1.41 14.06
CA ALA A 159 17.28 -0.83 15.34
C ALA A 159 18.25 -1.75 16.11
N LYS A 160 17.96 -3.05 16.09
CA LYS A 160 18.82 -4.08 16.71
C LYS A 160 20.22 -4.16 16.08
N GLN A 161 20.36 -3.74 14.81
CA GLN A 161 21.63 -3.63 14.08
C GLN A 161 22.28 -2.24 14.18
N GLY A 162 21.74 -1.34 15.00
CA GLY A 162 22.31 -0.02 15.26
C GLY A 162 21.90 1.08 14.27
N ALA A 163 20.92 0.81 13.40
CA ALA A 163 20.28 1.87 12.63
C ALA A 163 19.36 2.72 13.50
N ILE A 164 18.95 3.87 12.99
CA ILE A 164 17.93 4.76 13.59
C ILE A 164 16.74 4.76 12.63
N PRO A 165 15.87 3.75 12.69
CA PRO A 165 14.72 3.66 11.81
C PRO A 165 13.62 4.62 12.25
N VAL A 166 13.04 5.31 11.27
CA VAL A 166 11.87 6.16 11.44
C VAL A 166 10.74 5.54 10.63
N PHE A 167 9.77 4.93 11.30
CA PHE A 167 8.58 4.36 10.67
C PHE A 167 7.48 5.43 10.61
N ALA A 168 7.23 5.95 9.40
CA ALA A 168 6.21 6.96 9.14
C ALA A 168 4.93 6.30 8.61
N VAL A 169 3.82 6.50 9.31
CA VAL A 169 2.57 5.80 9.08
C VAL A 169 1.38 6.64 9.55
N TYR A 170 0.21 6.49 8.92
CA TYR A 170 -1.02 7.10 9.44
C TYR A 170 -1.48 6.39 10.71
N SER A 171 -1.95 7.17 11.67
CA SER A 171 -2.43 6.71 12.96
C SER A 171 -3.42 5.54 12.85
N THR A 172 -4.44 5.66 12.00
CA THR A 172 -5.43 4.58 11.80
C THR A 172 -4.81 3.29 11.29
N PHE A 173 -3.75 3.34 10.45
CA PHE A 173 -3.10 2.16 9.91
C PHE A 173 -2.05 1.57 10.84
N LEU A 174 -1.49 2.37 11.77
CA LEU A 174 -0.58 1.89 12.81
C LEU A 174 -1.23 0.81 13.70
N GLN A 175 -2.55 0.81 13.83
CA GLN A 175 -3.29 -0.23 14.57
C GLN A 175 -2.99 -1.66 14.08
N ARG A 176 -2.66 -1.84 12.79
CA ARG A 176 -2.29 -3.14 12.23
C ARG A 176 -0.95 -3.68 12.74
N SER A 177 -0.16 -2.82 13.38
CA SER A 177 1.17 -3.17 13.91
C SER A 177 1.18 -3.30 15.43
N TYR A 178 0.04 -3.26 16.09
CA TYR A 178 -0.05 -3.22 17.56
C TYR A 178 0.74 -4.35 18.24
N ASP A 179 0.60 -5.57 17.77
CA ASP A 179 1.34 -6.73 18.29
C ASP A 179 2.85 -6.56 18.09
N MET A 180 3.29 -6.15 16.91
CA MET A 180 4.71 -5.92 16.56
C MET A 180 5.33 -4.79 17.39
N LEU A 181 4.56 -3.74 17.71
CA LEU A 181 5.04 -2.67 18.58
C LEU A 181 5.38 -3.21 19.98
N ILE A 182 4.57 -4.13 20.51
CA ILE A 182 4.81 -4.75 21.81
C ILE A 182 5.97 -5.75 21.72
N HIS A 183 5.83 -6.78 20.87
CA HIS A 183 6.73 -7.92 20.85
C HIS A 183 8.07 -7.63 20.19
N ASP A 184 8.07 -6.88 19.07
CA ASP A 184 9.29 -6.69 18.30
C ASP A 184 10.07 -5.44 18.76
N MET A 185 9.40 -4.44 19.35
CA MET A 185 10.04 -3.18 19.73
C MET A 185 10.12 -2.99 21.25
N ALA A 186 8.95 -3.00 21.94
CA ALA A 186 8.90 -2.58 23.35
C ALA A 186 9.55 -3.59 24.29
N ILE A 187 9.32 -4.89 24.11
CA ILE A 187 9.93 -5.95 24.96
C ILE A 187 11.45 -5.93 24.85
N ASP A 188 11.99 -5.75 23.64
CA ASP A 188 13.44 -5.66 23.42
C ASP A 188 14.02 -4.26 23.70
N ASN A 189 13.19 -3.29 24.10
CA ASN A 189 13.58 -1.90 24.38
C ASN A 189 14.36 -1.26 23.21
N LEU A 190 13.88 -1.43 21.99
CA LEU A 190 14.55 -0.98 20.77
C LEU A 190 14.25 0.48 20.47
N HIS A 191 15.27 1.22 20.02
CA HIS A 191 15.14 2.62 19.63
C HIS A 191 14.56 2.72 18.20
N VAL A 192 13.26 2.78 18.08
CA VAL A 192 12.52 3.05 16.86
C VAL A 192 11.75 4.37 17.02
N VAL A 193 11.79 5.22 16.00
CA VAL A 193 10.99 6.45 15.98
C VAL A 193 9.73 6.21 15.17
N LEU A 194 8.57 6.45 15.77
CA LEU A 194 7.27 6.38 15.10
C LEU A 194 6.85 7.78 14.66
N GLY A 195 6.77 8.02 13.36
CA GLY A 195 6.22 9.24 12.76
C GLY A 195 4.73 9.05 12.49
N VAL A 196 3.89 9.27 13.51
CA VAL A 196 2.44 9.02 13.41
C VAL A 196 1.75 10.22 12.79
N ASP A 197 1.34 10.10 11.54
CA ASP A 197 0.65 11.12 10.78
C ASP A 197 -0.89 10.93 10.87
N ARG A 198 -1.70 11.94 10.55
CA ARG A 198 -3.16 11.91 10.64
C ARG A 198 -3.68 11.50 12.03
N ALA A 199 -3.00 11.87 13.11
CA ALA A 199 -3.51 11.68 14.47
C ALA A 199 -4.66 12.65 14.74
N GLY A 200 -5.69 12.17 15.42
CA GLY A 200 -6.91 12.95 15.71
C GLY A 200 -7.98 12.85 14.60
N LEU A 201 -8.86 13.85 14.56
CA LEU A 201 -9.92 13.96 13.56
C LEU A 201 -9.34 14.59 12.27
N VAL A 202 -9.42 13.87 11.17
CA VAL A 202 -8.95 14.32 9.85
C VAL A 202 -10.16 14.50 8.93
N GLY A 203 -10.45 15.76 8.53
CA GLY A 203 -11.64 16.10 7.78
C GLY A 203 -11.64 15.58 6.36
N ASP A 204 -10.54 15.76 5.63
CA ASP A 204 -10.46 15.46 4.19
C ASP A 204 -10.40 13.97 3.90
N ASP A 205 -9.75 13.18 4.75
CA ASP A 205 -9.59 11.73 4.57
C ASP A 205 -10.81 10.92 5.07
N GLY A 206 -11.72 11.55 5.82
CA GLY A 206 -12.95 10.96 6.29
C GLY A 206 -12.81 10.02 7.49
N GLU A 207 -13.92 9.39 7.87
CA GLU A 207 -14.06 8.60 9.10
C GLU A 207 -13.12 7.38 9.16
N THR A 208 -12.73 6.81 8.02
CA THR A 208 -11.84 5.64 7.95
C THR A 208 -10.39 5.97 8.29
N HIS A 209 -10.05 7.26 8.36
CA HIS A 209 -8.68 7.73 8.59
C HIS A 209 -8.51 8.48 9.91
N HIS A 210 -9.56 8.56 10.74
CA HIS A 210 -9.45 9.19 12.06
C HIS A 210 -8.49 8.42 12.98
N GLY A 211 -7.49 9.11 13.50
CA GLY A 211 -6.46 8.58 14.40
C GLY A 211 -6.83 8.83 15.86
N LEU A 212 -7.77 8.05 16.41
CA LEU A 212 -8.31 8.27 17.75
C LEU A 212 -7.69 7.39 18.83
N PHE A 213 -7.02 6.30 18.47
CA PHE A 213 -6.64 5.25 19.40
C PHE A 213 -5.14 5.14 19.66
N ASP A 214 -4.30 5.77 18.84
CA ASP A 214 -2.84 5.72 18.92
C ASP A 214 -2.31 6.14 20.30
N ALA A 215 -2.77 7.26 20.83
CA ALA A 215 -2.36 7.73 22.16
C ALA A 215 -2.76 6.80 23.31
N ALA A 216 -3.69 5.86 23.09
CA ALA A 216 -4.12 4.92 24.10
C ALA A 216 -3.34 3.60 24.09
N PHE A 217 -2.73 3.23 22.95
CA PHE A 217 -1.99 1.98 22.83
C PHE A 217 -0.46 2.15 22.67
N LEU A 218 0.04 3.36 22.42
CA LEU A 218 1.47 3.69 22.45
C LEU A 218 1.91 4.14 23.84
#